data_d49134642fb2370b984ff012aa37824e
#
_entry.id   d49134642fb2370b984ff012aa37824e
#
_cell.length_a   1.000
_cell.length_b   1.000
_cell.length_c   1.000
_cell.angle_alpha   90.00
_cell.angle_beta   90.00
_cell.angle_gamma   90.00
#
_symmetry.space_group_name_H-M   'P 1'
#
loop_
_entity.id
_entity.type
_entity.pdbx_description
1 polymer ?
#
loop_
_entity_poly.entity_id
_entity_poly.type
_entity_poly.pdbx_seq_one_letter_code
_entity_poly.pdbx_strand_id
1 'polypeptide(L)'
;MFFESDESFRRERMVKDFSFDVVGDPAEEKPRVLIVDDEEVVCSLLKDVLGEKYQCIATNSASDALKLLEESEFDLLICDIGLEGVSGIEIAKEAKSKFPELVIVIISGKGDIESAIEAIRVGAFDYIKKPFDLESVESVAERAMKHRRLLVGKRLYEERLKKLLEDRMRQLDYLSYYDPITNLPNKFLFEDRLTQLIAQAEYSESNKMIAVILISFDQMKRIYSTWGARFADIVLREAALRIRACVGAESTVARMESDELAIFLPRIEGEQDAVEVIQRIKDALKLPITVENEAILVTVSAGISVFPKDCKNAQEAIKNASAALNRAKESKQETWFFFTEELNEKLLRRLEMEMGLRRAIETGELELYFQPKVDIPTAKIIGAEALLRWNHHESGMIMPSDFIPLAEETGLIIPIGDWVLKNAFHQCKIWADKGYNLTVSVNLSPQQLREKGFVEKVEKMIRETGVNPMFLELEITETILIKEPEKSAEVLNKLRKLGIKILIDDFGTGYSSLAYLKKLPIDGLKIDKSFIQDISSAAFTSSAELVMAIVNLAHNLRLKVVAEGVETENQLKFLRFIRCDEAQGYLFGKPVLPGMFANFSI
;
A
#
# COMPACT_ATOMS: atom_id res chain seq x y z
N MET A 1 15.26 23.76 -10.34
CA MET A 1 16.35 23.61 -11.31
C MET A 1 17.66 23.30 -10.55
N PHE A 2 17.72 22.13 -9.89
CA PHE A 2 18.91 21.52 -9.25
C PHE A 2 18.41 20.32 -8.47
N PHE A 3 18.04 19.20 -9.11
CA PHE A 3 17.90 17.88 -8.49
C PHE A 3 17.49 16.78 -9.51
N GLU A 4 17.74 17.03 -10.83
CA GLU A 4 17.65 15.95 -11.83
C GLU A 4 18.95 15.16 -12.00
N SER A 5 19.99 15.48 -11.21
CA SER A 5 21.34 14.93 -11.42
C SER A 5 21.68 13.66 -10.62
N ASP A 6 20.86 13.21 -9.67
CA ASP A 6 21.31 12.14 -8.76
C ASP A 6 20.90 10.72 -9.20
N GLU A 7 19.81 10.53 -9.94
CA GLU A 7 19.48 9.22 -10.53
C GLU A 7 20.19 8.97 -11.87
N SER A 8 20.36 10.01 -12.67
CA SER A 8 21.20 9.92 -13.88
C SER A 8 22.66 9.74 -13.50
N PHE A 9 23.15 10.40 -12.43
CA PHE A 9 24.50 10.24 -11.89
C PHE A 9 24.72 8.85 -11.27
N ARG A 10 23.71 8.24 -10.65
CA ARG A 10 23.80 6.84 -10.17
C ARG A 10 23.68 5.82 -11.30
N ARG A 11 22.84 6.07 -12.32
CA ARG A 11 22.80 5.23 -13.53
C ARG A 11 24.06 5.38 -14.38
N GLU A 12 24.58 6.58 -14.56
CA GLU A 12 25.85 6.78 -15.26
C GLU A 12 27.06 6.23 -14.49
N ARG A 13 27.07 6.26 -13.14
CA ARG A 13 28.07 5.53 -12.36
C ARG A 13 27.92 4.02 -12.47
N MET A 14 26.69 3.48 -12.47
CA MET A 14 26.47 2.05 -12.71
C MET A 14 26.86 1.61 -14.13
N VAL A 15 26.71 2.46 -15.14
CA VAL A 15 27.09 2.14 -16.53
C VAL A 15 28.55 2.43 -16.79
N LYS A 16 29.17 3.42 -16.13
CA LYS A 16 30.62 3.67 -16.20
C LYS A 16 31.47 2.65 -15.45
N ASP A 17 30.93 2.00 -14.41
CA ASP A 17 31.58 0.85 -13.77
C ASP A 17 31.51 -0.44 -14.63
N PHE A 18 30.77 -0.43 -15.73
CA PHE A 18 30.74 -1.49 -16.75
C PHE A 18 31.51 -1.16 -18.04
N SER A 19 32.09 0.04 -18.16
CA SER A 19 33.12 0.23 -19.15
C SER A 19 34.31 -0.63 -18.69
N PHE A 20 34.78 -1.48 -19.58
CA PHE A 20 36.09 -2.11 -19.53
C PHE A 20 37.15 -0.99 -19.52
N ASP A 21 37.27 -0.27 -18.44
CA ASP A 21 38.55 0.31 -18.10
C ASP A 21 39.43 -0.92 -17.81
N VAL A 22 40.07 -1.38 -18.86
CA VAL A 22 41.33 -2.10 -18.75
C VAL A 22 42.02 -1.49 -17.56
N VAL A 23 42.20 -2.29 -16.51
CA VAL A 23 43.05 -1.97 -15.36
C VAL A 23 44.18 -1.10 -15.92
N GLY A 24 44.26 0.14 -15.43
CA GLY A 24 45.21 1.09 -15.95
C GLY A 24 46.50 0.34 -16.16
N ASP A 25 47.00 0.41 -17.39
CA ASP A 25 48.27 -0.20 -17.74
C ASP A 25 49.21 0.11 -16.58
N PRO A 26 49.79 -0.87 -15.87
CA PRO A 26 50.83 -0.58 -14.89
C PRO A 26 52.05 -0.16 -15.71
N ALA A 27 51.89 0.95 -16.37
CA ALA A 27 52.86 1.54 -17.27
C ALA A 27 53.77 2.42 -16.46
N GLU A 28 54.66 1.78 -15.68
CA GLU A 28 55.89 2.47 -15.31
C GLU A 28 56.96 1.49 -14.85
N GLU A 29 56.66 0.26 -14.46
CA GLU A 29 57.72 -0.71 -14.14
C GLU A 29 57.76 -1.83 -15.19
N LYS A 30 58.97 -2.00 -15.81
CA LYS A 30 59.21 -3.13 -16.72
C LYS A 30 58.98 -4.44 -15.95
N PRO A 31 58.22 -5.44 -16.52
CA PRO A 31 58.05 -6.73 -15.89
C PRO A 31 59.39 -7.37 -15.51
N ARG A 32 59.41 -8.04 -14.37
CA ARG A 32 60.64 -8.58 -13.78
C ARG A 32 60.86 -10.03 -14.21
N VAL A 33 62.03 -10.30 -14.76
CA VAL A 33 62.44 -11.63 -15.25
C VAL A 33 63.65 -12.10 -14.44
N LEU A 34 63.53 -13.28 -13.85
CA LEU A 34 64.67 -13.97 -13.24
C LEU A 34 65.24 -15.00 -14.23
N ILE A 35 66.51 -14.92 -14.47
CA ILE A 35 67.27 -15.81 -15.35
C ILE A 35 68.22 -16.64 -14.50
N VAL A 36 68.18 -17.97 -14.66
CA VAL A 36 69.04 -18.89 -13.88
C VAL A 36 69.71 -19.87 -14.82
N ASP A 37 71.03 -19.76 -14.98
CA ASP A 37 71.84 -20.61 -15.84
C ASP A 37 73.27 -20.64 -15.25
N ASP A 38 73.88 -21.82 -15.17
CA ASP A 38 75.26 -21.96 -14.62
C ASP A 38 76.33 -21.39 -15.56
N GLU A 39 76.03 -21.20 -16.83
CA GLU A 39 76.84 -20.53 -17.82
C GLU A 39 76.68 -19.02 -17.77
N GLU A 40 77.66 -18.30 -17.23
CA GLU A 40 77.68 -16.82 -17.11
C GLU A 40 77.46 -16.11 -18.45
N VAL A 41 77.98 -16.71 -19.54
CA VAL A 41 77.79 -16.23 -20.92
C VAL A 41 76.34 -16.28 -21.36
N VAL A 42 75.62 -17.34 -21.01
CA VAL A 42 74.16 -17.50 -21.32
C VAL A 42 73.34 -16.49 -20.49
N CYS A 43 73.67 -16.34 -19.22
CA CYS A 43 73.04 -15.33 -18.35
C CYS A 43 73.19 -13.90 -18.92
N SER A 44 74.38 -13.53 -19.36
CA SER A 44 74.67 -12.22 -19.93
C SER A 44 73.92 -12.01 -21.25
N LEU A 45 73.92 -13.01 -22.15
CA LEU A 45 73.25 -12.96 -23.41
C LEU A 45 71.74 -12.79 -23.26
N LEU A 46 71.10 -13.59 -22.40
CA LEU A 46 69.67 -13.52 -22.15
C LEU A 46 69.27 -12.18 -21.49
N LYS A 47 70.11 -11.67 -20.60
CA LYS A 47 69.90 -10.36 -19.98
C LYS A 47 69.97 -9.21 -20.97
N ASP A 48 70.90 -9.27 -21.93
CA ASP A 48 71.05 -8.26 -22.98
C ASP A 48 69.85 -8.27 -23.94
N VAL A 49 69.40 -9.44 -24.35
CA VAL A 49 68.28 -9.60 -25.29
C VAL A 49 66.95 -9.19 -24.65
N LEU A 50 66.68 -9.64 -23.44
CA LEU A 50 65.42 -9.38 -22.77
C LEU A 50 65.39 -8.02 -22.07
N GLY A 51 66.58 -7.44 -21.75
CA GLY A 51 66.70 -6.20 -20.99
C GLY A 51 66.13 -4.95 -21.65
N GLU A 52 65.94 -4.97 -22.96
CA GLU A 52 65.23 -3.88 -23.65
C GLU A 52 63.76 -3.75 -23.19
N LYS A 53 63.07 -4.88 -23.01
CA LYS A 53 61.63 -4.96 -22.72
C LYS A 53 61.37 -5.23 -21.22
N TYR A 54 62.26 -5.90 -20.52
CA TYR A 54 62.03 -6.41 -19.15
C TYR A 54 63.16 -6.00 -18.19
N GLN A 55 62.87 -6.01 -16.90
CA GLN A 55 63.89 -5.85 -15.85
C GLN A 55 64.47 -7.23 -15.50
N CYS A 56 65.62 -7.54 -16.05
CA CYS A 56 66.24 -8.85 -15.93
C CYS A 56 67.25 -8.90 -14.76
N ILE A 57 67.06 -9.88 -13.89
CA ILE A 57 68.04 -10.27 -12.86
C ILE A 57 68.53 -11.66 -13.24
N ALA A 58 69.83 -11.86 -13.26
CA ALA A 58 70.46 -13.14 -13.60
C ALA A 58 71.26 -13.67 -12.45
N THR A 59 71.23 -14.98 -12.24
CA THR A 59 72.07 -15.68 -11.25
C THR A 59 72.50 -17.03 -11.82
N ASN A 60 73.68 -17.49 -11.38
CA ASN A 60 74.26 -18.78 -11.76
C ASN A 60 74.10 -19.85 -10.67
N SER A 61 73.32 -19.55 -9.61
CA SER A 61 73.14 -20.41 -8.46
C SER A 61 71.65 -20.70 -8.20
N ALA A 62 71.31 -21.98 -8.09
CA ALA A 62 70.01 -22.43 -7.69
C ALA A 62 69.59 -21.87 -6.31
N SER A 63 70.49 -21.80 -5.35
CA SER A 63 70.21 -21.31 -4.01
C SER A 63 69.86 -19.81 -4.00
N ASP A 64 70.58 -19.04 -4.82
CA ASP A 64 70.32 -17.60 -4.91
C ASP A 64 69.09 -17.28 -5.70
N ALA A 65 68.71 -18.11 -6.70
CA ALA A 65 67.45 -18.01 -7.40
C ALA A 65 66.25 -18.15 -6.48
N LEU A 66 66.26 -19.16 -5.59
CA LEU A 66 65.19 -19.37 -4.61
C LEU A 66 65.08 -18.22 -3.61
N LYS A 67 66.22 -17.69 -3.12
CA LYS A 67 66.20 -16.51 -2.25
C LYS A 67 65.66 -15.26 -2.94
N LEU A 68 66.05 -15.01 -4.19
CA LEU A 68 65.57 -13.88 -4.99
C LEU A 68 64.05 -13.96 -5.20
N LEU A 69 63.51 -15.15 -5.43
CA LEU A 69 62.08 -15.38 -5.55
C LEU A 69 61.32 -15.14 -4.24
N GLU A 70 61.93 -15.35 -3.08
CA GLU A 70 61.35 -15.04 -1.76
C GLU A 70 61.46 -13.56 -1.39
N GLU A 71 62.52 -12.88 -1.81
CA GLU A 71 62.79 -11.47 -1.47
C GLU A 71 62.11 -10.49 -2.43
N SER A 72 61.72 -10.95 -3.61
CA SER A 72 61.18 -10.08 -4.67
C SER A 72 60.21 -10.81 -5.56
N GLU A 73 59.20 -10.08 -6.03
CA GLU A 73 58.21 -10.59 -7.00
C GLU A 73 58.80 -10.60 -8.41
N PHE A 74 58.60 -11.72 -9.13
CA PHE A 74 58.98 -11.89 -10.53
C PHE A 74 57.77 -12.32 -11.35
N ASP A 75 57.73 -11.90 -12.61
CA ASP A 75 56.69 -12.25 -13.55
C ASP A 75 57.01 -13.49 -14.37
N LEU A 76 58.29 -13.67 -14.66
CA LEU A 76 58.83 -14.78 -15.46
C LEU A 76 60.14 -15.30 -14.83
N LEU A 77 60.22 -16.62 -14.71
CA LEU A 77 61.45 -17.36 -14.40
C LEU A 77 61.91 -18.08 -15.67
N ILE A 78 63.13 -17.84 -16.10
CA ILE A 78 63.78 -18.60 -17.15
C ILE A 78 64.91 -19.39 -16.49
N CYS A 79 64.86 -20.72 -16.50
CA CYS A 79 65.73 -21.56 -15.72
C CYS A 79 66.34 -22.67 -16.56
N ASP A 80 67.65 -22.82 -16.52
CA ASP A 80 68.32 -23.99 -17.14
C ASP A 80 68.05 -25.26 -16.32
N ILE A 81 67.92 -26.41 -16.97
CA ILE A 81 67.74 -27.70 -16.32
C ILE A 81 69.05 -28.17 -15.64
N GLY A 82 70.19 -27.91 -16.30
CA GLY A 82 71.49 -28.49 -15.99
C GLY A 82 72.31 -27.75 -14.89
N LEU A 83 71.63 -27.13 -13.94
CA LEU A 83 72.33 -26.38 -12.87
C LEU A 83 73.15 -27.27 -11.93
N GLU A 84 74.30 -26.78 -11.49
CA GLU A 84 75.08 -27.50 -10.51
C GLU A 84 74.35 -27.66 -9.16
N GLY A 85 74.14 -28.90 -8.70
CA GLY A 85 73.62 -29.23 -7.37
C GLY A 85 72.16 -29.47 -7.28
N VAL A 86 71.29 -28.63 -7.85
CA VAL A 86 69.83 -28.74 -7.84
C VAL A 86 69.27 -28.59 -9.27
N SER A 87 68.45 -29.50 -9.71
CA SER A 87 67.85 -29.45 -11.06
C SER A 87 66.94 -28.22 -11.22
N GLY A 88 67.00 -27.55 -12.40
CA GLY A 88 66.07 -26.47 -12.73
C GLY A 88 64.60 -26.88 -12.69
N ILE A 89 64.31 -28.18 -12.85
CA ILE A 89 62.97 -28.74 -12.68
C ILE A 89 62.51 -28.68 -11.23
N GLU A 90 63.42 -28.93 -10.28
CA GLU A 90 63.10 -28.85 -8.83
C GLU A 90 62.85 -27.40 -8.42
N ILE A 91 63.64 -26.44 -8.94
CA ILE A 91 63.41 -25.01 -8.74
C ILE A 91 62.06 -24.61 -9.31
N ALA A 92 61.75 -25.05 -10.53
CA ALA A 92 60.47 -24.78 -11.17
C ALA A 92 59.25 -25.31 -10.34
N LYS A 93 59.38 -26.52 -9.81
CA LYS A 93 58.33 -27.15 -8.98
C LYS A 93 58.12 -26.38 -7.67
N GLU A 94 59.21 -26.00 -6.99
CA GLU A 94 59.14 -25.22 -5.75
C GLU A 94 58.59 -23.81 -6.01
N ALA A 95 59.12 -23.12 -7.01
CA ALA A 95 58.64 -21.80 -7.41
C ALA A 95 57.18 -21.78 -7.79
N LYS A 96 56.71 -22.78 -8.55
CA LYS A 96 55.30 -22.88 -8.95
C LYS A 96 54.34 -23.15 -7.76
N SER A 97 54.82 -23.91 -6.77
CA SER A 97 54.05 -24.18 -5.56
C SER A 97 53.91 -22.96 -4.66
N LYS A 98 54.99 -22.13 -4.53
CA LYS A 98 55.01 -20.93 -3.70
C LYS A 98 54.37 -19.72 -4.41
N PHE A 99 54.59 -19.61 -5.71
CA PHE A 99 54.17 -18.47 -6.54
C PHE A 99 53.32 -18.95 -7.74
N PRO A 100 52.07 -19.27 -7.54
CA PRO A 100 51.20 -19.88 -8.58
C PRO A 100 51.09 -19.04 -9.87
N GLU A 101 51.27 -17.74 -9.79
CA GLU A 101 51.18 -16.81 -10.91
C GLU A 101 52.50 -16.60 -11.65
N LEU A 102 53.62 -17.02 -11.06
CA LEU A 102 54.91 -16.97 -11.73
C LEU A 102 54.90 -17.87 -12.96
N VAL A 103 55.21 -17.31 -14.12
CA VAL A 103 55.34 -18.08 -15.33
C VAL A 103 56.77 -18.59 -15.43
N ILE A 104 56.92 -19.86 -15.75
CA ILE A 104 58.21 -20.53 -15.77
C ILE A 104 58.50 -21.05 -17.17
N VAL A 105 59.68 -20.71 -17.67
CA VAL A 105 60.20 -21.23 -18.95
C VAL A 105 61.53 -21.97 -18.62
N ILE A 106 61.67 -23.15 -19.15
CA ILE A 106 62.83 -23.99 -18.90
C ILE A 106 63.78 -23.97 -20.13
N ILE A 107 65.07 -23.88 -19.90
CA ILE A 107 66.09 -24.04 -20.93
C ILE A 107 66.66 -25.45 -20.85
N SER A 108 66.80 -26.19 -21.98
CA SER A 108 67.33 -27.57 -21.98
C SER A 108 68.37 -27.81 -23.06
N GLY A 109 69.36 -28.66 -22.78
CA GLY A 109 70.45 -29.06 -23.70
C GLY A 109 70.01 -30.02 -24.80
N LYS A 110 70.94 -30.34 -25.75
CA LYS A 110 70.71 -31.28 -26.84
C LYS A 110 70.47 -32.70 -26.33
N GLY A 111 69.27 -33.24 -26.59
CA GLY A 111 68.96 -34.68 -26.43
C GLY A 111 67.95 -35.02 -25.33
N ASP A 112 67.43 -34.07 -24.56
CA ASP A 112 66.67 -34.34 -23.36
C ASP A 112 65.18 -34.03 -23.54
N ILE A 113 64.51 -34.79 -24.40
CA ILE A 113 63.04 -34.69 -24.63
C ILE A 113 62.28 -35.10 -23.36
N GLU A 114 62.81 -36.05 -22.58
CA GLU A 114 62.20 -36.51 -21.34
C GLU A 114 62.16 -35.43 -20.28
N SER A 115 63.23 -34.67 -20.13
CA SER A 115 63.32 -33.53 -19.21
C SER A 115 62.41 -32.36 -19.63
N ALA A 116 62.23 -32.11 -20.90
CA ALA A 116 61.29 -31.11 -21.42
C ALA A 116 59.82 -31.53 -21.11
N ILE A 117 59.49 -32.80 -21.25
CA ILE A 117 58.16 -33.34 -20.89
C ILE A 117 57.95 -33.22 -19.35
N GLU A 118 58.95 -33.50 -18.55
CA GLU A 118 58.88 -33.39 -17.12
C GLU A 118 58.72 -31.94 -16.66
N ALA A 119 59.44 -30.99 -17.28
CA ALA A 119 59.26 -29.56 -17.03
C ALA A 119 57.81 -29.08 -17.27
N ILE A 120 57.19 -29.53 -18.34
CA ILE A 120 55.76 -29.20 -18.61
C ILE A 120 54.85 -29.86 -17.55
N ARG A 121 55.12 -31.08 -17.12
CA ARG A 121 54.33 -31.79 -16.08
C ARG A 121 54.41 -31.08 -14.71
N VAL A 122 55.53 -30.44 -14.37
CA VAL A 122 55.64 -29.65 -13.12
C VAL A 122 55.11 -28.22 -13.24
N GLY A 123 54.57 -27.85 -14.40
CA GLY A 123 53.84 -26.59 -14.58
C GLY A 123 54.68 -25.48 -15.25
N ALA A 124 55.80 -25.81 -15.94
CA ALA A 124 56.43 -24.86 -16.81
C ALA A 124 55.52 -24.50 -18.01
N PHE A 125 55.52 -23.23 -18.36
CA PHE A 125 54.71 -22.69 -19.48
C PHE A 125 55.22 -23.16 -20.84
N ASP A 126 56.55 -23.17 -21.00
CA ASP A 126 57.22 -23.54 -22.24
C ASP A 126 58.65 -23.96 -21.99
N TYR A 127 59.35 -24.44 -23.01
CA TYR A 127 60.77 -24.72 -22.91
C TYR A 127 61.56 -24.16 -24.10
N ILE A 128 62.84 -23.85 -23.93
CA ILE A 128 63.80 -23.36 -24.94
C ILE A 128 64.92 -24.37 -25.09
N LYS A 129 65.20 -24.80 -26.30
CA LYS A 129 66.24 -25.80 -26.56
C LYS A 129 67.59 -25.12 -26.88
N LYS A 130 68.70 -25.52 -26.20
CA LYS A 130 70.06 -25.14 -26.55
C LYS A 130 70.57 -25.97 -27.75
N PRO A 131 71.28 -25.40 -28.77
CA PRO A 131 71.49 -23.97 -28.96
C PRO A 131 70.21 -23.29 -29.49
N PHE A 132 69.90 -22.13 -28.95
CA PHE A 132 68.74 -21.33 -29.29
C PHE A 132 69.14 -20.10 -30.11
N ASP A 133 68.21 -19.63 -30.91
CA ASP A 133 68.33 -18.31 -31.55
C ASP A 133 67.62 -17.25 -30.68
N LEU A 134 68.00 -15.99 -30.82
CA LEU A 134 67.52 -14.90 -29.98
C LEU A 134 66.06 -14.56 -30.23
N GLU A 135 65.56 -14.71 -31.44
CA GLU A 135 64.17 -14.48 -31.81
C GLU A 135 63.25 -15.49 -31.12
N SER A 136 63.68 -16.75 -31.01
CA SER A 136 62.95 -17.79 -30.27
C SER A 136 62.78 -17.47 -28.78
N VAL A 137 63.86 -16.95 -28.13
CA VAL A 137 63.83 -16.54 -26.73
C VAL A 137 62.85 -15.39 -26.53
N GLU A 138 62.92 -14.34 -27.34
CA GLU A 138 62.00 -13.21 -27.25
C GLU A 138 60.54 -13.64 -27.43
N SER A 139 60.27 -14.48 -28.47
CA SER A 139 58.92 -14.98 -28.73
C SER A 139 58.35 -15.78 -27.56
N VAL A 140 59.12 -16.65 -26.93
CA VAL A 140 58.70 -17.41 -25.77
C VAL A 140 58.47 -16.48 -24.57
N ALA A 141 59.35 -15.51 -24.31
CA ALA A 141 59.19 -14.55 -23.24
C ALA A 141 57.92 -13.69 -23.42
N GLU A 142 57.62 -13.25 -24.64
CA GLU A 142 56.38 -12.48 -24.92
C GLU A 142 55.12 -13.33 -24.69
N ARG A 143 55.10 -14.58 -25.14
CA ARG A 143 53.99 -15.50 -24.86
C ARG A 143 53.82 -15.77 -23.39
N ALA A 144 54.92 -15.97 -22.66
CA ALA A 144 54.94 -16.15 -21.19
C ALA A 144 54.37 -14.93 -20.47
N MET A 145 54.77 -13.72 -20.86
CA MET A 145 54.26 -12.49 -20.29
C MET A 145 52.76 -12.25 -20.58
N LYS A 146 52.33 -12.58 -21.80
CA LYS A 146 50.89 -12.56 -22.13
C LYS A 146 50.10 -13.52 -21.25
N HIS A 147 50.62 -14.71 -21.01
CA HIS A 147 49.99 -15.70 -20.13
C HIS A 147 49.97 -15.18 -18.66
N ARG A 148 51.03 -14.57 -18.17
CA ARG A 148 51.09 -13.93 -16.85
C ARG A 148 49.99 -12.88 -16.66
N ARG A 149 49.82 -11.98 -17.65
CA ARG A 149 48.76 -10.97 -17.63
C ARG A 149 47.37 -11.58 -17.52
N LEU A 150 47.10 -12.69 -18.23
CA LEU A 150 45.84 -13.39 -18.13
C LEU A 150 45.60 -14.02 -16.76
N LEU A 151 46.63 -14.60 -16.13
CA LEU A 151 46.51 -15.20 -14.79
C LEU A 151 46.22 -14.14 -13.74
N VAL A 152 46.94 -13.03 -13.74
CA VAL A 152 46.70 -11.90 -12.82
C VAL A 152 45.31 -11.28 -13.07
N GLY A 153 44.97 -11.05 -14.32
CA GLY A 153 43.64 -10.51 -14.68
C GLY A 153 42.49 -11.40 -14.19
N LYS A 154 42.62 -12.72 -14.34
CA LYS A 154 41.63 -13.69 -13.83
C LYS A 154 41.49 -13.60 -12.31
N ARG A 155 42.60 -13.57 -11.55
CA ARG A 155 42.55 -13.45 -10.10
C ARG A 155 41.83 -12.16 -9.65
N LEU A 156 42.23 -11.01 -10.20
CA LEU A 156 41.63 -9.73 -9.88
C LEU A 156 40.12 -9.71 -10.19
N TYR A 157 39.72 -10.33 -11.29
CA TYR A 157 38.32 -10.47 -11.63
C TYR A 157 37.53 -11.35 -10.66
N GLU A 158 38.11 -12.49 -10.25
CA GLU A 158 37.52 -13.40 -9.26
C GLU A 158 37.37 -12.73 -7.89
N GLU A 159 38.36 -12.00 -7.43
CA GLU A 159 38.32 -11.23 -6.18
C GLU A 159 37.27 -10.13 -6.22
N ARG A 160 37.20 -9.39 -7.34
CA ARG A 160 36.18 -8.35 -7.55
C ARG A 160 34.76 -8.93 -7.59
N LEU A 161 34.58 -10.05 -8.28
CA LEU A 161 33.29 -10.76 -8.34
C LEU A 161 32.85 -11.24 -6.95
N LYS A 162 33.76 -11.85 -6.19
CA LYS A 162 33.50 -12.30 -4.82
C LYS A 162 33.04 -11.15 -3.92
N LYS A 163 33.75 -10.03 -3.96
CA LYS A 163 33.39 -8.83 -3.19
C LYS A 163 32.02 -8.28 -3.60
N LEU A 164 31.73 -8.24 -4.89
CA LEU A 164 30.44 -7.80 -5.40
C LEU A 164 29.30 -8.72 -4.94
N LEU A 165 29.53 -10.03 -4.96
CA LEU A 165 28.55 -11.01 -4.46
C LEU A 165 28.28 -10.83 -2.97
N GLU A 166 29.34 -10.67 -2.16
CA GLU A 166 29.20 -10.42 -0.72
C GLU A 166 28.39 -9.14 -0.42
N ASP A 167 28.66 -8.06 -1.14
CA ASP A 167 27.92 -6.80 -0.99
C ASP A 167 26.45 -6.96 -1.42
N ARG A 168 26.18 -7.68 -2.50
CA ARG A 168 24.81 -7.98 -2.96
C ARG A 168 24.06 -8.88 -1.99
N MET A 169 24.73 -9.89 -1.42
CA MET A 169 24.12 -10.73 -0.39
C MET A 169 23.74 -9.92 0.85
N ARG A 170 24.62 -9.04 1.33
CA ARG A 170 24.33 -8.15 2.45
C ARG A 170 23.14 -7.22 2.16
N GLN A 171 23.04 -6.69 0.93
CA GLN A 171 21.89 -5.87 0.52
C GLN A 171 20.59 -6.67 0.49
N LEU A 172 20.63 -7.90 -0.02
CA LEU A 172 19.44 -8.78 -0.06
C LEU A 172 19.01 -9.17 1.35
N ASP A 173 19.92 -9.53 2.22
CA ASP A 173 19.64 -9.83 3.63
C ASP A 173 19.01 -8.63 4.32
N TYR A 174 19.55 -7.43 4.09
CA TYR A 174 18.98 -6.22 4.64
C TYR A 174 17.53 -5.98 4.16
N LEU A 175 17.28 -6.07 2.86
CA LEU A 175 15.92 -5.90 2.29
C LEU A 175 14.95 -7.00 2.72
N SER A 176 15.44 -8.17 3.10
CA SER A 176 14.61 -9.27 3.61
C SER A 176 14.04 -8.98 5.00
N TYR A 177 14.68 -8.10 5.78
CA TYR A 177 14.30 -7.83 7.17
C TYR A 177 13.91 -6.38 7.46
N TYR A 178 14.26 -5.43 6.59
CA TYR A 178 14.03 -4.01 6.81
C TYR A 178 13.30 -3.35 5.64
N ASP A 179 12.47 -2.36 5.96
CA ASP A 179 11.77 -1.54 4.97
C ASP A 179 12.69 -0.47 4.40
N PRO A 180 12.82 -0.35 3.07
CA PRO A 180 13.78 0.58 2.44
C PRO A 180 13.41 2.06 2.57
N ILE A 181 12.14 2.40 2.84
CA ILE A 181 11.68 3.78 2.98
C ILE A 181 11.92 4.30 4.39
N THR A 182 11.48 3.54 5.39
CA THR A 182 11.52 3.96 6.80
C THR A 182 12.76 3.49 7.54
N ASN A 183 13.49 2.52 7.00
CA ASN A 183 14.62 1.85 7.66
C ASN A 183 14.23 1.10 8.95
N LEU A 184 12.95 0.86 9.15
CA LEU A 184 12.43 0.06 10.26
C LEU A 184 12.41 -1.42 9.89
N PRO A 185 12.39 -2.34 10.88
CA PRO A 185 12.00 -3.72 10.66
C PRO A 185 10.77 -3.82 9.75
N ASN A 186 10.76 -4.80 8.84
CA ASN A 186 9.59 -5.10 8.05
C ASN A 186 8.65 -6.06 8.81
N LYS A 187 7.51 -6.39 8.20
CA LYS A 187 6.51 -7.30 8.76
C LYS A 187 7.11 -8.65 9.17
N PHE A 188 7.97 -9.23 8.33
CA PHE A 188 8.57 -10.54 8.60
C PHE A 188 9.42 -10.52 9.89
N LEU A 189 10.31 -9.53 10.02
CA LEU A 189 11.16 -9.41 11.21
C LEU A 189 10.33 -9.06 12.47
N PHE A 190 9.23 -8.32 12.32
CA PHE A 190 8.32 -8.02 13.41
C PHE A 190 7.63 -9.29 13.92
N GLU A 191 7.05 -10.08 13.02
CA GLU A 191 6.35 -11.32 13.35
C GLU A 191 7.29 -12.35 14.01
N ASP A 192 8.50 -12.49 13.48
CA ASP A 192 9.52 -13.37 14.05
C ASP A 192 9.88 -12.97 15.48
N ARG A 193 10.21 -11.69 15.71
CA ARG A 193 10.55 -11.19 17.05
C ARG A 193 9.39 -11.30 18.04
N LEU A 194 8.17 -10.97 17.60
CA LEU A 194 6.98 -11.08 18.44
C LEU A 194 6.71 -12.54 18.82
N THR A 195 6.89 -13.48 17.87
CA THR A 195 6.73 -14.91 18.13
C THR A 195 7.73 -15.40 19.17
N GLN A 196 8.99 -15.01 19.04
CA GLN A 196 10.03 -15.34 20.01
C GLN A 196 9.73 -14.74 21.39
N LEU A 197 9.25 -13.51 21.44
CA LEU A 197 8.91 -12.82 22.68
C LEU A 197 7.74 -13.50 23.41
N ILE A 198 6.68 -13.86 22.69
CA ILE A 198 5.53 -14.58 23.24
C ILE A 198 5.97 -15.95 23.78
N ALA A 199 6.74 -16.70 23.01
CA ALA A 199 7.26 -17.99 23.47
C ALA A 199 8.10 -17.85 24.75
N GLN A 200 8.93 -16.80 24.86
CA GLN A 200 9.68 -16.54 26.10
C GLN A 200 8.78 -16.17 27.27
N ALA A 201 7.68 -15.45 27.03
CA ALA A 201 6.73 -15.08 28.07
C ALA A 201 5.94 -16.28 28.60
N GLU A 202 5.62 -17.26 27.73
CA GLU A 202 4.96 -18.52 28.11
C GLU A 202 5.86 -19.43 28.99
N TYR A 203 7.17 -19.47 28.70
CA TYR A 203 8.12 -20.26 29.48
C TYR A 203 8.52 -19.62 30.82
N SER A 204 8.36 -18.30 30.96
CA SER A 204 8.68 -17.63 32.22
C SER A 204 7.43 -17.61 33.11
N GLU A 205 7.55 -18.10 34.36
CA GLU A 205 6.45 -18.03 35.37
C GLU A 205 6.04 -16.60 35.75
N SER A 206 6.61 -15.57 35.09
CA SER A 206 6.27 -14.18 35.31
C SER A 206 5.05 -13.81 34.44
N ASN A 207 4.04 -13.25 35.09
CA ASN A 207 2.79 -12.76 34.48
C ASN A 207 3.06 -11.52 33.60
N LYS A 208 3.93 -11.66 32.56
CA LYS A 208 4.32 -10.56 31.66
C LYS A 208 3.25 -10.34 30.63
N MET A 209 2.70 -9.15 30.57
CA MET A 209 1.82 -8.72 29.49
C MET A 209 2.64 -8.05 28.38
N ILE A 210 2.27 -8.34 27.13
CA ILE A 210 2.86 -7.76 25.93
C ILE A 210 1.75 -7.00 25.21
N ALA A 211 1.96 -5.72 24.91
CA ALA A 211 1.03 -4.99 24.06
C ALA A 211 1.52 -4.95 22.61
N VAL A 212 0.62 -5.24 21.69
CA VAL A 212 0.80 -5.06 20.24
C VAL A 212 -0.08 -3.93 19.79
N ILE A 213 0.51 -2.91 19.20
CA ILE A 213 -0.16 -1.69 18.75
C ILE A 213 0.03 -1.58 17.24
N LEU A 214 -1.05 -1.53 16.50
CA LEU A 214 -1.03 -1.17 15.08
C LEU A 214 -1.44 0.29 14.93
N ILE A 215 -0.70 1.03 14.13
CA ILE A 215 -0.90 2.45 13.87
C ILE A 215 -1.06 2.66 12.36
N SER A 216 -2.06 3.44 11.97
CA SER A 216 -2.25 3.87 10.59
C SER A 216 -2.28 5.39 10.49
N PHE A 217 -1.70 5.92 9.43
CA PHE A 217 -1.71 7.35 9.14
C PHE A 217 -2.99 7.74 8.39
N ASP A 218 -3.85 8.56 8.98
CA ASP A 218 -5.21 8.81 8.48
C ASP A 218 -5.27 9.52 7.12
N GLN A 219 -4.23 10.26 6.73
CA GLN A 219 -4.25 11.11 5.55
C GLN A 219 -3.24 10.72 4.46
N MET A 220 -2.53 9.60 4.59
CA MET A 220 -1.47 9.23 3.65
C MET A 220 -1.96 9.10 2.21
N LYS A 221 -3.14 8.51 1.97
CA LYS A 221 -3.74 8.41 0.63
C LYS A 221 -3.92 9.78 -0.03
N ARG A 222 -4.31 10.80 0.75
CA ARG A 222 -4.46 12.18 0.26
C ARG A 222 -3.11 12.81 -0.03
N ILE A 223 -2.11 12.58 0.81
CA ILE A 223 -0.74 13.06 0.60
C ILE A 223 -0.17 12.45 -0.69
N TYR A 224 -0.30 11.13 -0.89
CA TYR A 224 0.11 10.45 -2.12
C TYR A 224 -0.55 11.01 -3.37
N SER A 225 -1.87 11.26 -3.33
CA SER A 225 -2.62 11.77 -4.49
C SER A 225 -2.33 13.25 -4.80
N THR A 226 -1.94 14.05 -3.80
CA THR A 226 -1.74 15.50 -3.96
C THR A 226 -0.30 15.86 -4.31
N TRP A 227 0.70 15.22 -3.64
CA TRP A 227 2.13 15.57 -3.77
C TRP A 227 2.98 14.46 -4.37
N GLY A 228 2.41 13.29 -4.63
CA GLY A 228 3.12 12.16 -5.23
C GLY A 228 3.89 11.29 -4.22
N ALA A 229 4.41 10.15 -4.72
CA ALA A 229 5.01 9.11 -3.89
C ALA A 229 6.27 9.59 -3.14
N ARG A 230 7.18 10.29 -3.81
CA ARG A 230 8.45 10.75 -3.20
C ARG A 230 8.23 11.65 -1.99
N PHE A 231 7.26 12.56 -2.09
CA PHE A 231 6.90 13.46 -1.00
C PHE A 231 6.30 12.68 0.18
N ALA A 232 5.36 11.78 -0.11
CA ALA A 232 4.73 10.92 0.89
C ALA A 232 5.73 10.01 1.62
N ASP A 233 6.74 9.47 0.91
CA ASP A 233 7.80 8.65 1.50
C ASP A 233 8.68 9.44 2.48
N ILE A 234 8.94 10.73 2.21
CA ILE A 234 9.67 11.61 3.14
C ILE A 234 8.84 11.85 4.41
N VAL A 235 7.54 12.17 4.24
CA VAL A 235 6.61 12.37 5.37
C VAL A 235 6.53 11.10 6.23
N LEU A 236 6.38 9.94 5.59
CA LEU A 236 6.29 8.64 6.27
C LEU A 236 7.58 8.32 7.04
N ARG A 237 8.74 8.56 6.44
CA ARG A 237 10.04 8.35 7.09
C ARG A 237 10.20 9.21 8.33
N GLU A 238 9.89 10.49 8.23
CA GLU A 238 9.99 11.41 9.37
C GLU A 238 9.01 11.06 10.48
N ALA A 239 7.75 10.72 10.14
CA ALA A 239 6.76 10.26 11.10
C ALA A 239 7.21 8.97 11.80
N ALA A 240 7.75 8.01 11.06
CA ALA A 240 8.27 6.76 11.59
C ALA A 240 9.45 6.98 12.56
N LEU A 241 10.35 7.91 12.28
CA LEU A 241 11.45 8.30 13.17
C LEU A 241 10.92 8.89 14.48
N ARG A 242 9.94 9.79 14.41
CA ARG A 242 9.31 10.36 15.61
C ARG A 242 8.62 9.29 16.46
N ILE A 243 7.89 8.38 15.81
CA ILE A 243 7.24 7.25 16.52
C ILE A 243 8.28 6.36 17.16
N ARG A 244 9.38 6.02 16.47
CA ARG A 244 10.46 5.21 17.04
C ARG A 244 11.09 5.85 18.28
N ALA A 245 11.21 7.17 18.30
CA ALA A 245 11.73 7.93 19.45
C ALA A 245 10.78 7.93 20.66
N CYS A 246 9.47 7.68 20.46
CA CYS A 246 8.48 7.65 21.54
C CYS A 246 8.46 6.33 22.31
N VAL A 247 9.11 5.26 21.82
CA VAL A 247 9.09 3.93 22.44
C VAL A 247 10.46 3.54 22.99
N GLY A 248 10.47 2.69 24.02
CA GLY A 248 11.69 2.22 24.68
C GLY A 248 12.61 1.40 23.75
N ALA A 249 13.87 1.27 24.13
CA ALA A 249 14.88 0.53 23.35
C ALA A 249 14.53 -0.95 23.16
N GLU A 250 13.87 -1.58 24.12
CA GLU A 250 13.44 -2.98 24.08
C GLU A 250 12.22 -3.20 23.17
N SER A 251 11.49 -2.14 22.83
CA SER A 251 10.32 -2.19 21.96
C SER A 251 10.75 -2.23 20.48
N THR A 252 10.00 -2.93 19.66
CA THR A 252 10.21 -2.95 18.21
C THR A 252 9.11 -2.13 17.53
N VAL A 253 9.54 -1.23 16.65
CA VAL A 253 8.67 -0.55 15.69
C VAL A 253 8.98 -1.11 14.32
N ALA A 254 7.96 -1.46 13.56
CA ALA A 254 8.10 -2.05 12.24
C ALA A 254 7.11 -1.43 11.25
N ARG A 255 7.43 -1.49 9.96
CA ARG A 255 6.49 -1.16 8.90
C ARG A 255 5.78 -2.42 8.45
N MET A 256 4.44 -2.40 8.46
CA MET A 256 3.62 -3.55 8.06
C MET A 256 3.24 -3.48 6.58
N GLU A 257 2.46 -2.50 6.22
CA GLU A 257 1.97 -2.27 4.86
C GLU A 257 2.00 -0.75 4.58
N SER A 258 1.64 -0.32 3.40
CA SER A 258 1.79 1.03 2.85
C SER A 258 1.86 2.21 3.86
N ASP A 259 0.86 2.36 4.70
CA ASP A 259 0.68 3.45 5.67
C ASP A 259 0.48 2.96 7.11
N GLU A 260 0.92 1.72 7.41
CA GLU A 260 0.76 1.10 8.72
C GLU A 260 2.09 0.77 9.37
N LEU A 261 2.21 1.12 10.65
CA LEU A 261 3.31 0.72 11.53
C LEU A 261 2.79 -0.21 12.63
N ALA A 262 3.62 -1.16 13.03
CA ALA A 262 3.38 -2.00 14.18
C ALA A 262 4.40 -1.70 15.28
N ILE A 263 3.95 -1.75 16.52
CA ILE A 263 4.78 -1.62 17.71
C ILE A 263 4.46 -2.80 18.63
N PHE A 264 5.46 -3.44 19.19
CA PHE A 264 5.22 -4.23 20.40
C PHE A 264 6.00 -3.68 21.58
N LEU A 265 5.34 -3.69 22.73
CA LEU A 265 5.92 -3.36 24.02
C LEU A 265 6.14 -4.68 24.76
N PRO A 266 7.42 -5.08 24.99
CA PRO A 266 7.72 -6.45 25.46
C PRO A 266 7.34 -6.69 26.93
N ARG A 267 7.02 -5.62 27.66
CA ARG A 267 6.59 -5.66 29.04
C ARG A 267 5.73 -4.46 29.35
N ILE A 268 4.49 -4.71 29.77
CA ILE A 268 3.58 -3.71 30.31
C ILE A 268 3.07 -4.18 31.67
N GLU A 269 2.83 -3.26 32.59
CA GLU A 269 2.23 -3.52 33.90
C GLU A 269 0.69 -3.49 33.83
N GLY A 270 0.16 -2.72 32.86
CA GLY A 270 -1.27 -2.60 32.58
C GLY A 270 -1.53 -1.99 31.21
N GLU A 271 -2.81 -1.99 30.82
CA GLU A 271 -3.26 -1.40 29.55
C GLU A 271 -2.90 0.09 29.43
N GLN A 272 -2.79 0.77 30.57
CA GLN A 272 -2.45 2.19 30.64
C GLN A 272 -1.08 2.51 30.01
N ASP A 273 -0.12 1.60 30.13
CA ASP A 273 1.22 1.78 29.52
C ASP A 273 1.15 1.91 28.01
N ALA A 274 0.27 1.11 27.37
CA ALA A 274 0.05 1.21 25.92
C ALA A 274 -0.61 2.53 25.54
N VAL A 275 -1.57 3.00 26.33
CA VAL A 275 -2.25 4.30 26.13
C VAL A 275 -1.25 5.46 26.23
N GLU A 276 -0.35 5.42 27.20
CA GLU A 276 0.69 6.45 27.38
C GLU A 276 1.65 6.52 26.18
N VAL A 277 2.00 5.36 25.61
CA VAL A 277 2.81 5.32 24.39
C VAL A 277 2.07 5.97 23.22
N ILE A 278 0.78 5.65 23.02
CA ILE A 278 -0.03 6.28 21.99
C ILE A 278 -0.13 7.78 22.18
N GLN A 279 -0.32 8.24 23.43
CA GLN A 279 -0.41 9.66 23.71
C GLN A 279 0.91 10.37 23.40
N ARG A 280 2.07 9.79 23.77
CA ARG A 280 3.38 10.34 23.40
C ARG A 280 3.57 10.41 21.87
N ILE A 281 3.12 9.38 21.14
CA ILE A 281 3.17 9.37 19.67
C ILE A 281 2.30 10.49 19.10
N LYS A 282 1.07 10.65 19.59
CA LYS A 282 0.18 11.73 19.15
C LYS A 282 0.78 13.10 19.41
N ASP A 283 1.38 13.30 20.59
CA ASP A 283 2.01 14.57 20.95
C ASP A 283 3.24 14.88 20.07
N ALA A 284 4.04 13.86 19.73
CA ALA A 284 5.19 14.01 18.82
C ALA A 284 4.77 14.33 17.38
N LEU A 285 3.60 13.86 16.93
CA LEU A 285 3.05 14.11 15.59
C LEU A 285 2.24 15.42 15.49
N LYS A 286 1.94 16.11 16.60
CA LYS A 286 1.33 17.46 16.58
C LYS A 286 2.23 18.50 15.92
N LEU A 287 3.55 18.29 15.93
CA LEU A 287 4.49 19.14 15.23
C LEU A 287 4.45 18.83 13.74
N PRO A 288 4.17 19.83 12.87
CA PRO A 288 4.14 19.60 11.43
C PRO A 288 5.45 19.01 10.91
N ILE A 289 5.33 18.18 9.88
CA ILE A 289 6.47 17.67 9.12
C ILE A 289 6.68 18.59 7.93
N THR A 290 7.85 19.23 7.86
CA THR A 290 8.17 20.16 6.76
C THR A 290 8.89 19.43 5.65
N VAL A 291 8.33 19.44 4.44
CA VAL A 291 8.91 18.87 3.22
C VAL A 291 8.79 19.92 2.11
N GLU A 292 9.90 20.29 1.47
CA GLU A 292 9.93 21.24 0.35
C GLU A 292 9.16 22.57 0.62
N ASN A 293 9.27 23.12 1.85
CA ASN A 293 8.57 24.31 2.37
C ASN A 293 7.07 24.14 2.67
N GLU A 294 6.51 22.94 2.51
CA GLU A 294 5.13 22.63 2.91
C GLU A 294 5.13 21.99 4.31
N ALA A 295 4.24 22.46 5.18
CA ALA A 295 4.09 21.99 6.54
C ALA A 295 2.87 21.05 6.63
N ILE A 296 3.13 19.75 6.75
CA ILE A 296 2.09 18.70 6.78
C ILE A 296 1.83 18.27 8.23
N LEU A 297 0.58 18.36 8.64
CA LEU A 297 0.12 17.78 9.90
C LEU A 297 -0.33 16.35 9.65
N VAL A 298 0.24 15.41 10.42
CA VAL A 298 -0.08 13.98 10.30
C VAL A 298 -0.83 13.54 11.56
N THR A 299 -1.98 12.88 11.38
CA THR A 299 -2.74 12.24 12.46
C THR A 299 -2.70 10.73 12.30
N VAL A 300 -2.92 10.02 13.40
CA VAL A 300 -2.86 8.57 13.44
C VAL A 300 -4.04 7.98 14.19
N SER A 301 -4.50 6.85 13.69
CA SER A 301 -5.41 5.94 14.37
C SER A 301 -4.64 4.72 14.87
N ALA A 302 -5.03 4.15 16.03
CA ALA A 302 -4.33 3.01 16.62
C ALA A 302 -5.29 1.92 17.11
N GLY A 303 -4.85 0.66 16.99
CA GLY A 303 -5.52 -0.51 17.56
C GLY A 303 -4.56 -1.29 18.44
N ILE A 304 -5.04 -1.78 19.56
CA ILE A 304 -4.23 -2.41 20.61
C ILE A 304 -4.77 -3.81 20.91
N SER A 305 -3.87 -4.77 21.01
CA SER A 305 -4.13 -6.12 21.52
C SER A 305 -3.11 -6.47 22.60
N VAL A 306 -3.54 -7.15 23.66
CA VAL A 306 -2.70 -7.48 24.82
C VAL A 306 -2.61 -8.99 25.00
N PHE A 307 -1.37 -9.52 24.96
CA PHE A 307 -1.10 -10.91 25.31
C PHE A 307 -0.89 -11.02 26.85
N PRO A 308 -1.40 -12.05 27.53
CA PRO A 308 -2.17 -13.19 27.01
C PRO A 308 -3.70 -12.97 26.99
N LYS A 309 -4.18 -11.79 27.37
CA LYS A 309 -5.60 -11.49 27.53
C LYS A 309 -6.40 -11.66 26.23
N ASP A 310 -5.90 -11.10 25.15
CA ASP A 310 -6.64 -10.97 23.89
C ASP A 310 -6.19 -11.99 22.82
N CYS A 311 -5.07 -12.67 23.01
CA CYS A 311 -4.46 -13.53 21.98
C CYS A 311 -3.58 -14.62 22.58
N LYS A 312 -3.35 -15.70 21.82
CA LYS A 312 -2.51 -16.85 22.19
C LYS A 312 -1.18 -16.87 21.44
N ASN A 313 -1.08 -16.19 20.33
CA ASN A 313 0.11 -16.20 19.48
C ASN A 313 0.27 -14.86 18.75
N ALA A 314 1.41 -14.67 18.08
CA ALA A 314 1.74 -13.42 17.38
C ALA A 314 0.75 -13.07 16.26
N GLN A 315 0.26 -14.06 15.52
CA GLN A 315 -0.68 -13.83 14.42
C GLN A 315 -2.04 -13.34 14.95
N GLU A 316 -2.55 -13.96 16.03
CA GLU A 316 -3.76 -13.49 16.70
C GLU A 316 -3.59 -12.09 17.27
N ALA A 317 -2.45 -11.79 17.89
CA ALA A 317 -2.16 -10.46 18.43
C ALA A 317 -2.24 -9.38 17.35
N ILE A 318 -1.62 -9.61 16.19
CA ILE A 318 -1.64 -8.69 15.05
C ILE A 318 -3.06 -8.58 14.47
N LYS A 319 -3.75 -9.70 14.26
CA LYS A 319 -5.13 -9.73 13.76
C LYS A 319 -6.07 -8.92 14.67
N ASN A 320 -5.97 -9.12 15.97
CA ASN A 320 -6.83 -8.49 16.96
C ASN A 320 -6.53 -6.98 17.09
N ALA A 321 -5.25 -6.59 17.04
CA ALA A 321 -4.87 -5.18 16.95
C ALA A 321 -5.38 -4.51 15.66
N SER A 322 -5.40 -5.25 14.52
CA SER A 322 -5.95 -4.75 13.26
C SER A 322 -7.47 -4.53 13.34
N ALA A 323 -8.21 -5.43 13.99
CA ALA A 323 -9.64 -5.25 14.22
C ALA A 323 -9.94 -3.99 15.05
N ALA A 324 -9.15 -3.74 16.10
CA ALA A 324 -9.24 -2.55 16.92
C ALA A 324 -8.85 -1.27 16.14
N LEU A 325 -7.84 -1.33 15.28
CA LEU A 325 -7.43 -0.24 14.41
C LEU A 325 -8.52 0.16 13.41
N ASN A 326 -9.20 -0.81 12.82
CA ASN A 326 -10.32 -0.55 11.91
C ASN A 326 -11.44 0.20 12.63
N ARG A 327 -11.74 -0.15 13.88
CA ARG A 327 -12.68 0.58 14.73
C ARG A 327 -12.25 2.01 14.98
N ALA A 328 -10.95 2.23 15.21
CA ALA A 328 -10.41 3.58 15.40
C ALA A 328 -10.55 4.45 14.13
N LYS A 329 -10.33 3.88 12.96
CA LYS A 329 -10.52 4.56 11.66
C LYS A 329 -11.99 4.95 11.39
N GLU A 330 -12.93 4.17 11.88
CA GLU A 330 -14.38 4.43 11.73
C GLU A 330 -14.90 5.46 12.74
N SER A 331 -14.24 5.59 13.89
CA SER A 331 -14.66 6.50 14.96
C SER A 331 -14.33 7.96 14.61
N LYS A 332 -15.30 8.86 14.84
CA LYS A 332 -15.08 10.30 14.74
C LYS A 332 -14.60 10.94 16.05
N GLN A 333 -14.69 10.22 17.15
CA GLN A 333 -14.43 10.74 18.50
C GLN A 333 -13.13 10.22 19.09
N GLU A 334 -12.86 8.91 18.95
CA GLU A 334 -11.69 8.25 19.51
C GLU A 334 -10.75 7.75 18.42
N THR A 335 -9.47 7.98 18.59
CA THR A 335 -8.43 7.63 17.62
C THR A 335 -7.67 6.36 17.98
N TRP A 336 -8.07 5.64 19.03
CA TRP A 336 -7.51 4.35 19.40
C TRP A 336 -8.53 3.49 20.15
N PHE A 337 -8.42 2.17 20.02
CA PHE A 337 -9.26 1.18 20.70
C PHE A 337 -8.41 -0.03 21.10
N PHE A 338 -8.80 -0.64 22.23
CA PHE A 338 -8.38 -2.00 22.55
C PHE A 338 -9.24 -3.01 21.80
N PHE A 339 -8.66 -4.18 21.51
CA PHE A 339 -9.40 -5.30 21.00
C PHE A 339 -10.44 -5.79 22.03
N THR A 340 -11.63 -6.12 21.54
CA THR A 340 -12.66 -6.86 22.28
C THR A 340 -13.26 -7.93 21.38
N GLU A 341 -13.76 -9.03 21.94
CA GLU A 341 -14.42 -10.09 21.15
C GLU A 341 -15.59 -9.55 20.33
N GLU A 342 -16.34 -8.58 20.87
CA GLU A 342 -17.44 -7.91 20.19
C GLU A 342 -17.00 -7.18 18.89
N LEU A 343 -15.78 -6.64 18.86
CA LEU A 343 -15.22 -6.00 17.67
C LEU A 343 -14.95 -7.02 16.55
N ASN A 344 -14.44 -8.18 16.92
CA ASN A 344 -14.18 -9.25 15.96
C ASN A 344 -15.49 -9.81 15.36
N GLU A 345 -16.51 -10.01 16.21
CA GLU A 345 -17.84 -10.42 15.74
C GLU A 345 -18.47 -9.39 14.78
N LYS A 346 -18.36 -8.10 15.09
CA LYS A 346 -18.84 -7.03 14.19
C LYS A 346 -18.12 -7.05 12.84
N LEU A 347 -16.80 -7.26 12.84
CA LEU A 347 -16.03 -7.33 11.59
C LEU A 347 -16.44 -8.53 10.74
N LEU A 348 -16.61 -9.70 11.36
CA LEU A 348 -17.07 -10.90 10.67
C LEU A 348 -18.48 -10.71 10.08
N ARG A 349 -19.42 -10.20 10.88
CA ARG A 349 -20.79 -9.88 10.41
C ARG A 349 -20.77 -8.90 9.23
N ARG A 350 -19.87 -7.90 9.26
CA ARG A 350 -19.75 -6.95 8.15
C ARG A 350 -19.26 -7.60 6.87
N LEU A 351 -18.27 -8.50 6.94
CA LEU A 351 -17.77 -9.27 5.79
C LEU A 351 -18.86 -10.21 5.23
N GLU A 352 -19.56 -10.92 6.10
CA GLU A 352 -20.71 -11.78 5.73
C GLU A 352 -21.81 -10.97 5.05
N MET A 353 -22.11 -9.79 5.60
CA MET A 353 -23.12 -8.87 5.04
C MET A 353 -22.68 -8.35 3.66
N GLU A 354 -21.40 -7.98 3.45
CA GLU A 354 -20.92 -7.56 2.13
C GLU A 354 -21.03 -8.68 1.09
N MET A 355 -20.61 -9.89 1.45
CA MET A 355 -20.71 -11.07 0.57
C MET A 355 -22.17 -11.43 0.27
N GLY A 356 -23.04 -11.35 1.29
CA GLY A 356 -24.47 -11.58 1.16
C GLY A 356 -25.14 -10.54 0.25
N LEU A 357 -24.82 -9.27 0.44
CA LEU A 357 -25.41 -8.16 -0.32
C LEU A 357 -25.11 -8.23 -1.83
N ARG A 358 -23.90 -8.69 -2.20
CA ARG A 358 -23.56 -8.96 -3.62
C ARG A 358 -24.48 -10.01 -4.24
N ARG A 359 -24.80 -11.08 -3.48
CA ARG A 359 -25.69 -12.13 -3.94
C ARG A 359 -27.15 -11.72 -3.93
N ALA A 360 -27.57 -10.90 -2.96
CA ALA A 360 -28.95 -10.48 -2.77
C ALA A 360 -29.60 -9.85 -4.01
N ILE A 361 -28.79 -9.16 -4.85
CA ILE A 361 -29.24 -8.55 -6.11
C ILE A 361 -29.66 -9.63 -7.11
N GLU A 362 -28.95 -10.76 -7.14
CA GLU A 362 -29.15 -11.86 -8.10
C GLU A 362 -30.16 -12.90 -7.59
N THR A 363 -30.17 -13.15 -6.27
CA THR A 363 -31.00 -14.20 -5.64
C THR A 363 -32.41 -13.78 -5.32
N GLY A 364 -32.76 -12.49 -5.50
CA GLY A 364 -34.10 -11.99 -5.22
C GLY A 364 -34.41 -11.80 -3.72
N GLU A 365 -33.37 -11.64 -2.90
CA GLU A 365 -33.49 -11.36 -1.46
C GLU A 365 -33.82 -9.88 -1.18
N LEU A 366 -33.69 -9.00 -2.18
CA LEU A 366 -34.10 -7.60 -2.07
C LEU A 366 -35.59 -7.46 -2.37
N GLU A 367 -36.29 -6.73 -1.52
CA GLU A 367 -37.73 -6.47 -1.63
C GLU A 367 -38.03 -4.99 -1.48
N LEU A 368 -39.05 -4.47 -2.19
CA LEU A 368 -39.56 -3.12 -1.99
C LEU A 368 -40.85 -3.16 -1.17
N TYR A 369 -40.82 -2.42 -0.10
CA TYR A 369 -41.98 -2.09 0.71
C TYR A 369 -42.42 -0.68 0.39
N PHE A 370 -43.72 -0.39 0.50
CA PHE A 370 -44.30 0.90 0.18
C PHE A 370 -45.01 1.47 1.39
N GLN A 371 -44.65 2.69 1.77
CA GLN A 371 -45.30 3.41 2.86
C GLN A 371 -46.20 4.52 2.29
N PRO A 372 -47.50 4.63 2.73
CA PRO A 372 -48.42 5.62 2.19
C PRO A 372 -48.02 7.05 2.56
N LYS A 373 -48.13 7.96 1.55
CA LYS A 373 -48.10 9.41 1.69
C LYS A 373 -49.51 9.95 1.57
N VAL A 374 -49.88 10.85 2.47
CA VAL A 374 -51.23 11.38 2.59
C VAL A 374 -51.21 12.90 2.39
N ASP A 375 -52.14 13.39 1.59
CA ASP A 375 -52.45 14.81 1.48
C ASP A 375 -53.20 15.26 2.75
N ILE A 376 -52.63 16.17 3.54
CA ILE A 376 -53.16 16.56 4.84
C ILE A 376 -54.54 17.25 4.73
N PRO A 377 -54.78 18.14 3.75
CA PRO A 377 -56.08 18.79 3.56
C PRO A 377 -57.24 17.79 3.26
N THR A 378 -57.02 16.84 2.37
CA THR A 378 -58.05 15.90 1.90
C THR A 378 -58.10 14.58 2.65
N ALA A 379 -57.05 14.28 3.42
CA ALA A 379 -56.79 13.01 4.10
C ALA A 379 -56.76 11.79 3.15
N LYS A 380 -56.49 12.00 1.85
CA LYS A 380 -56.40 10.93 0.85
C LYS A 380 -54.94 10.49 0.65
N ILE A 381 -54.74 9.23 0.36
CA ILE A 381 -53.47 8.70 -0.07
C ILE A 381 -53.16 9.19 -1.49
N ILE A 382 -52.06 9.88 -1.67
CA ILE A 382 -51.64 10.48 -2.94
C ILE A 382 -50.35 9.84 -3.51
N GLY A 383 -49.72 9.01 -2.72
CA GLY A 383 -48.46 8.37 -3.14
C GLY A 383 -47.94 7.38 -2.13
N ALA A 384 -46.75 6.87 -2.43
CA ALA A 384 -46.05 5.95 -1.56
C ALA A 384 -44.52 6.13 -1.68
N GLU A 385 -43.80 6.00 -0.59
CA GLU A 385 -42.34 5.89 -0.61
C GLU A 385 -41.93 4.43 -0.75
N ALA A 386 -41.03 4.15 -1.70
CA ALA A 386 -40.45 2.85 -1.92
C ALA A 386 -39.26 2.67 -0.97
N LEU A 387 -39.39 1.75 -0.05
CA LEU A 387 -38.44 1.46 1.00
C LEU A 387 -37.79 0.09 0.80
N LEU A 388 -36.50 0.07 0.56
CA LEU A 388 -35.74 -1.17 0.36
C LEU A 388 -35.72 -2.00 1.65
N ARG A 389 -35.85 -3.32 1.50
CA ARG A 389 -35.65 -4.33 2.57
C ARG A 389 -34.82 -5.46 2.03
N TRP A 390 -33.98 -6.03 2.89
CA TRP A 390 -33.21 -7.21 2.55
C TRP A 390 -33.67 -8.40 3.38
N ASN A 391 -34.34 -9.33 2.73
CA ASN A 391 -34.83 -10.56 3.35
C ASN A 391 -33.77 -11.67 3.23
N HIS A 392 -32.78 -11.62 4.11
CA HIS A 392 -31.66 -12.55 4.09
C HIS A 392 -32.09 -13.94 4.54
N HIS A 393 -31.74 -14.98 3.78
CA HIS A 393 -32.23 -16.36 3.98
C HIS A 393 -31.91 -16.96 5.36
N GLU A 394 -30.78 -16.57 6.00
CA GLU A 394 -30.40 -17.03 7.34
C GLU A 394 -30.74 -16.04 8.44
N SER A 395 -30.47 -14.77 8.22
CA SER A 395 -30.60 -13.70 9.22
C SER A 395 -31.98 -13.05 9.28
N GLY A 396 -32.88 -13.42 8.36
CA GLY A 396 -34.20 -12.78 8.24
C GLY A 396 -34.14 -11.36 7.68
N MET A 397 -35.04 -10.49 8.12
CA MET A 397 -35.14 -9.12 7.61
C MET A 397 -34.02 -8.23 8.16
N ILE A 398 -33.15 -7.78 7.28
CA ILE A 398 -32.09 -6.80 7.58
C ILE A 398 -32.57 -5.41 7.18
N MET A 399 -32.39 -4.43 8.09
CA MET A 399 -32.87 -3.07 7.88
C MET A 399 -31.90 -2.24 7.05
N PRO A 400 -32.41 -1.26 6.27
CA PRO A 400 -31.56 -0.38 5.44
C PRO A 400 -30.46 0.34 6.21
N SER A 401 -30.70 0.74 7.46
CA SER A 401 -29.71 1.36 8.35
C SER A 401 -28.45 0.52 8.54
N ASP A 402 -28.57 -0.81 8.43
CA ASP A 402 -27.47 -1.74 8.69
C ASP A 402 -26.62 -2.01 7.44
N PHE A 403 -27.23 -2.03 6.23
CA PHE A 403 -26.53 -2.41 5.01
C PHE A 403 -26.32 -1.28 3.98
N ILE A 404 -27.11 -0.20 4.01
CA ILE A 404 -26.93 0.92 3.06
C ILE A 404 -25.58 1.61 3.22
N PRO A 405 -25.07 1.91 4.46
CA PRO A 405 -23.74 2.48 4.62
C PRO A 405 -22.64 1.58 4.03
N LEU A 406 -22.75 0.26 4.23
CA LEU A 406 -21.84 -0.72 3.66
C LEU A 406 -21.92 -0.76 2.12
N ALA A 407 -23.13 -0.71 1.57
CA ALA A 407 -23.34 -0.65 0.12
C ALA A 407 -22.73 0.62 -0.50
N GLU A 408 -22.80 1.75 0.20
CA GLU A 408 -22.16 3.00 -0.23
C GLU A 408 -20.64 2.90 -0.20
N GLU A 409 -20.05 2.39 0.89
CA GLU A 409 -18.59 2.25 1.01
C GLU A 409 -17.99 1.29 -0.03
N THR A 410 -18.71 0.19 -0.32
CA THR A 410 -18.26 -0.85 -1.27
C THR A 410 -18.65 -0.55 -2.73
N GLY A 411 -19.45 0.50 -2.98
CA GLY A 411 -19.99 0.82 -4.30
C GLY A 411 -21.15 -0.05 -4.77
N LEU A 412 -21.60 -1.00 -3.95
CA LEU A 412 -22.76 -1.85 -4.25
C LEU A 412 -24.08 -1.06 -4.28
N ILE A 413 -24.10 0.15 -3.73
CA ILE A 413 -25.26 1.03 -3.77
C ILE A 413 -25.70 1.38 -5.19
N ILE A 414 -24.79 1.39 -6.18
CA ILE A 414 -25.11 1.67 -7.58
C ILE A 414 -25.99 0.57 -8.18
N PRO A 415 -25.56 -0.72 -8.24
CA PRO A 415 -26.42 -1.78 -8.78
C PRO A 415 -27.69 -2.02 -7.95
N ILE A 416 -27.63 -1.83 -6.62
CA ILE A 416 -28.82 -1.89 -5.76
C ILE A 416 -29.80 -0.79 -6.12
N GLY A 417 -29.35 0.44 -6.26
CA GLY A 417 -30.17 1.58 -6.61
C GLY A 417 -30.77 1.47 -8.01
N ASP A 418 -30.06 0.91 -8.98
CA ASP A 418 -30.59 0.60 -10.31
C ASP A 418 -31.75 -0.42 -10.21
N TRP A 419 -31.57 -1.46 -9.37
CA TRP A 419 -32.60 -2.44 -9.11
C TRP A 419 -33.84 -1.80 -8.44
N VAL A 420 -33.62 -0.93 -7.45
CA VAL A 420 -34.71 -0.20 -6.74
C VAL A 420 -35.48 0.68 -7.71
N LEU A 421 -34.79 1.52 -8.49
CA LEU A 421 -35.44 2.42 -9.46
C LEU A 421 -36.30 1.62 -10.46
N LYS A 422 -35.72 0.57 -11.05
CA LYS A 422 -36.42 -0.26 -12.03
C LYS A 422 -37.70 -0.88 -11.45
N ASN A 423 -37.64 -1.46 -10.25
CA ASN A 423 -38.77 -2.11 -9.61
C ASN A 423 -39.81 -1.11 -9.10
N ALA A 424 -39.42 0.04 -8.58
CA ALA A 424 -40.30 1.12 -8.17
C ALA A 424 -41.06 1.71 -9.36
N PHE A 425 -40.38 1.94 -10.49
CA PHE A 425 -41.00 2.43 -11.73
C PHE A 425 -42.02 1.42 -12.29
N HIS A 426 -41.64 0.14 -12.28
CA HIS A 426 -42.55 -0.92 -12.68
C HIS A 426 -43.82 -1.00 -11.79
N GLN A 427 -43.64 -0.88 -10.48
CA GLN A 427 -44.77 -0.89 -9.54
C GLN A 427 -45.68 0.34 -9.71
N CYS A 428 -45.09 1.53 -9.94
CA CYS A 428 -45.82 2.74 -10.25
C CYS A 428 -46.70 2.55 -11.51
N LYS A 429 -46.13 1.95 -12.57
CA LYS A 429 -46.88 1.62 -13.79
C LYS A 429 -48.04 0.64 -13.53
N ILE A 430 -47.82 -0.43 -12.74
CA ILE A 430 -48.87 -1.38 -12.37
C ILE A 430 -50.02 -0.68 -11.66
N TRP A 431 -49.74 0.25 -10.74
CA TRP A 431 -50.79 1.02 -10.06
C TRP A 431 -51.54 1.95 -11.01
N ALA A 432 -50.82 2.65 -11.89
CA ALA A 432 -51.43 3.51 -12.90
C ALA A 432 -52.36 2.72 -13.83
N ASP A 433 -51.97 1.51 -14.28
CA ASP A 433 -52.80 0.66 -15.13
C ASP A 433 -54.05 0.13 -14.42
N LYS A 434 -54.02 0.06 -13.08
CA LYS A 434 -55.19 -0.25 -12.25
C LYS A 434 -56.06 0.97 -11.94
N GLY A 435 -55.70 2.15 -12.45
CA GLY A 435 -56.45 3.40 -12.23
C GLY A 435 -56.04 4.18 -10.96
N TYR A 436 -55.01 3.73 -10.24
CA TYR A 436 -54.48 4.44 -9.07
C TYR A 436 -53.42 5.45 -9.52
N ASN A 437 -53.72 6.74 -9.47
CA ASN A 437 -52.78 7.82 -9.82
C ASN A 437 -51.95 8.19 -8.60
N LEU A 438 -51.06 7.27 -8.18
CA LEU A 438 -50.20 7.44 -7.01
C LEU A 438 -48.80 7.87 -7.44
N THR A 439 -48.23 8.82 -6.71
CA THR A 439 -46.80 9.13 -6.86
C THR A 439 -45.96 8.09 -6.13
N VAL A 440 -44.81 7.71 -6.71
CA VAL A 440 -43.84 6.82 -6.08
C VAL A 440 -42.54 7.57 -5.86
N SER A 441 -42.15 7.69 -4.60
CA SER A 441 -40.87 8.30 -4.18
C SER A 441 -39.81 7.26 -4.01
N VAL A 442 -38.59 7.56 -4.45
CA VAL A 442 -37.44 6.68 -4.35
C VAL A 442 -36.23 7.46 -3.82
N ASN A 443 -35.59 6.93 -2.80
CA ASN A 443 -34.35 7.47 -2.24
C ASN A 443 -33.17 7.29 -3.22
N LEU A 444 -32.39 8.33 -3.42
CA LEU A 444 -31.24 8.36 -4.32
C LEU A 444 -29.95 8.63 -3.56
N SER A 445 -28.98 7.74 -3.72
CA SER A 445 -27.68 7.90 -3.06
C SER A 445 -26.78 8.96 -3.72
N PRO A 446 -25.87 9.56 -2.96
CA PRO A 446 -24.87 10.50 -3.50
C PRO A 446 -24.03 9.92 -4.63
N GLN A 447 -23.74 8.63 -4.59
CA GLN A 447 -22.91 7.95 -5.59
C GLN A 447 -23.65 7.77 -6.91
N GLN A 448 -24.93 7.43 -6.88
CA GLN A 448 -25.76 7.32 -8.10
C GLN A 448 -25.87 8.68 -8.81
N LEU A 449 -26.08 9.77 -8.06
CA LEU A 449 -26.19 11.11 -8.66
C LEU A 449 -24.89 11.55 -9.37
N ARG A 450 -23.73 11.04 -8.93
CA ARG A 450 -22.42 11.31 -9.54
C ARG A 450 -22.04 10.33 -10.64
N GLU A 451 -22.81 9.28 -10.86
CA GLU A 451 -22.51 8.29 -11.88
C GLU A 451 -22.63 8.91 -13.28
N LYS A 452 -21.59 8.71 -14.12
CA LYS A 452 -21.65 9.16 -15.51
C LYS A 452 -22.71 8.39 -16.27
N GLY A 453 -23.63 9.11 -16.93
CA GLY A 453 -24.71 8.48 -17.69
C GLY A 453 -25.95 8.11 -16.85
N PHE A 454 -26.02 8.56 -15.59
CA PHE A 454 -27.17 8.27 -14.71
C PHE A 454 -28.50 8.76 -15.30
N VAL A 455 -28.55 9.99 -15.85
CA VAL A 455 -29.77 10.54 -16.44
C VAL A 455 -30.25 9.71 -17.62
N GLU A 456 -29.33 9.31 -18.50
CA GLU A 456 -29.60 8.47 -19.67
C GLU A 456 -30.10 7.08 -19.25
N LYS A 457 -29.57 6.55 -18.14
CA LYS A 457 -30.00 5.30 -17.54
C LYS A 457 -31.44 5.41 -17.02
N VAL A 458 -31.77 6.46 -16.29
CA VAL A 458 -33.13 6.74 -15.78
C VAL A 458 -34.12 6.93 -16.94
N GLU A 459 -33.73 7.70 -17.96
CA GLU A 459 -34.56 7.89 -19.18
C GLU A 459 -34.84 6.55 -19.88
N LYS A 460 -33.85 5.67 -19.97
CA LYS A 460 -34.03 4.33 -20.52
C LYS A 460 -35.00 3.51 -19.68
N MET A 461 -34.88 3.53 -18.34
CA MET A 461 -35.80 2.81 -17.44
C MET A 461 -37.25 3.31 -17.59
N ILE A 462 -37.46 4.62 -17.72
CA ILE A 462 -38.81 5.19 -17.97
C ILE A 462 -39.38 4.67 -19.29
N ARG A 463 -38.59 4.65 -20.35
CA ARG A 463 -39.05 4.12 -21.65
C ARG A 463 -39.34 2.63 -21.61
N GLU A 464 -38.53 1.83 -20.94
CA GLU A 464 -38.72 0.37 -20.83
C GLU A 464 -39.95 0.00 -19.99
N THR A 465 -40.21 0.72 -18.90
CA THR A 465 -41.36 0.46 -18.03
C THR A 465 -42.64 1.09 -18.54
N GLY A 466 -42.57 2.13 -19.36
CA GLY A 466 -43.70 2.90 -19.83
C GLY A 466 -44.43 3.69 -18.73
N VAL A 467 -43.72 3.95 -17.61
CA VAL A 467 -44.29 4.75 -16.51
C VAL A 467 -44.39 6.22 -16.91
N ASN A 468 -45.43 6.91 -16.46
CA ASN A 468 -45.51 8.36 -16.61
C ASN A 468 -44.61 9.04 -15.56
N PRO A 469 -43.56 9.76 -15.97
CA PRO A 469 -42.58 10.34 -15.04
C PRO A 469 -43.16 11.39 -14.09
N MET A 470 -44.35 11.95 -14.36
CA MET A 470 -45.05 12.86 -13.43
C MET A 470 -45.47 12.20 -12.11
N PHE A 471 -45.54 10.88 -12.08
CA PHE A 471 -45.84 10.09 -10.88
C PHE A 471 -44.56 9.59 -10.18
N LEU A 472 -43.38 9.99 -10.63
CA LEU A 472 -42.12 9.64 -10.02
C LEU A 472 -41.54 10.83 -9.21
N GLU A 473 -41.05 10.51 -8.03
CA GLU A 473 -40.34 11.44 -7.15
C GLU A 473 -39.01 10.84 -6.76
N LEU A 474 -37.93 11.63 -6.81
CA LEU A 474 -36.61 11.21 -6.31
C LEU A 474 -36.27 12.03 -5.07
N GLU A 475 -35.87 11.34 -4.02
CA GLU A 475 -35.56 11.92 -2.73
C GLU A 475 -34.02 11.91 -2.55
N ILE A 476 -33.46 13.06 -2.24
CA ILE A 476 -32.01 13.28 -2.07
C ILE A 476 -31.74 13.93 -0.72
N THR A 477 -30.75 13.44 0.01
CA THR A 477 -30.40 14.04 1.30
C THR A 477 -29.72 15.41 1.12
N GLU A 478 -29.89 16.29 2.09
CA GLU A 478 -29.29 17.63 2.12
C GLU A 478 -27.77 17.62 1.89
N THR A 479 -27.07 16.64 2.46
CA THR A 479 -25.61 16.51 2.41
C THR A 479 -25.05 16.34 0.99
N ILE A 480 -25.83 15.79 0.05
CA ILE A 480 -25.42 15.61 -1.35
C ILE A 480 -25.14 16.95 -2.03
N LEU A 481 -25.93 17.95 -1.68
CA LEU A 481 -25.92 19.27 -2.34
C LEU A 481 -24.76 20.16 -1.90
N ILE A 482 -24.13 19.84 -0.76
CA ILE A 482 -23.06 20.68 -0.18
C ILE A 482 -21.72 20.42 -0.87
N LYS A 483 -21.43 19.18 -1.28
CA LYS A 483 -20.10 18.81 -1.80
C LYS A 483 -19.81 19.30 -3.22
N GLU A 484 -20.77 19.23 -4.15
CA GLU A 484 -20.61 19.65 -5.55
C GLU A 484 -21.93 20.29 -6.08
N PRO A 485 -22.30 21.47 -5.61
CA PRO A 485 -23.65 22.03 -5.83
C PRO A 485 -23.99 22.29 -7.29
N GLU A 486 -23.06 22.76 -8.10
CA GLU A 486 -23.30 23.10 -9.51
C GLU A 486 -23.52 21.85 -10.37
N LYS A 487 -22.70 20.81 -10.19
CA LYS A 487 -22.84 19.54 -10.93
C LYS A 487 -24.12 18.82 -10.54
N SER A 488 -24.43 18.79 -9.24
CA SER A 488 -25.68 18.19 -8.75
C SER A 488 -26.89 18.90 -9.33
N ALA A 489 -26.91 20.24 -9.34
CA ALA A 489 -27.99 21.03 -9.93
C ALA A 489 -28.18 20.75 -11.43
N GLU A 490 -27.11 20.53 -12.18
CA GLU A 490 -27.20 20.17 -13.62
C GLU A 490 -27.88 18.84 -13.84
N VAL A 491 -27.51 17.79 -13.08
CA VAL A 491 -28.10 16.47 -13.15
C VAL A 491 -29.57 16.51 -12.75
N LEU A 492 -29.89 17.19 -11.65
CA LEU A 492 -31.27 17.36 -11.17
C LEU A 492 -32.15 18.11 -12.19
N ASN A 493 -31.62 19.13 -12.84
CA ASN A 493 -32.32 19.83 -13.92
C ASN A 493 -32.67 18.92 -15.10
N LYS A 494 -31.74 18.03 -15.47
CA LYS A 494 -32.00 17.04 -16.54
C LYS A 494 -33.09 16.05 -16.14
N LEU A 495 -33.07 15.56 -14.90
CA LEU A 495 -34.12 14.66 -14.38
C LEU A 495 -35.51 15.35 -14.34
N ARG A 496 -35.58 16.61 -13.89
CA ARG A 496 -36.83 17.39 -13.93
C ARG A 496 -37.37 17.61 -15.35
N LYS A 497 -36.48 17.78 -16.34
CA LYS A 497 -36.90 17.89 -17.75
C LYS A 497 -37.55 16.59 -18.28
N LEU A 498 -37.22 15.44 -17.68
CA LEU A 498 -37.91 14.18 -17.95
C LEU A 498 -39.32 14.12 -17.33
N GLY A 499 -39.66 15.06 -16.45
CA GLY A 499 -40.97 15.13 -15.76
C GLY A 499 -40.94 14.55 -14.33
N ILE A 500 -39.78 14.15 -13.82
CA ILE A 500 -39.62 13.61 -12.45
C ILE A 500 -39.56 14.77 -11.46
N LYS A 501 -40.23 14.63 -10.31
CA LYS A 501 -40.13 15.59 -9.20
C LYS A 501 -38.92 15.26 -8.30
N ILE A 502 -38.33 16.28 -7.72
CA ILE A 502 -37.16 16.16 -6.82
C ILE A 502 -37.53 16.70 -5.45
N LEU A 503 -37.35 15.91 -4.41
CA LEU A 503 -37.53 16.29 -3.02
C LEU A 503 -36.19 16.25 -2.27
N ILE A 504 -35.97 17.19 -1.36
CA ILE A 504 -34.86 17.13 -0.39
C ILE A 504 -35.35 16.39 0.84
N ASP A 505 -34.61 15.35 1.21
CA ASP A 505 -34.89 14.52 2.37
C ASP A 505 -34.05 14.92 3.59
N ASP A 506 -34.47 14.52 4.80
CA ASP A 506 -33.84 14.82 6.09
C ASP A 506 -33.60 16.32 6.34
N PHE A 507 -34.47 17.19 5.80
CA PHE A 507 -34.25 18.64 5.88
C PHE A 507 -34.30 19.18 7.31
N GLY A 508 -33.27 19.96 7.67
CA GLY A 508 -33.09 20.58 8.97
C GLY A 508 -32.06 19.92 9.85
N THR A 509 -31.52 18.75 9.49
CA THR A 509 -30.47 18.05 10.24
C THR A 509 -29.06 18.52 9.84
N GLY A 510 -28.91 19.27 8.75
CA GLY A 510 -27.65 19.74 8.18
C GLY A 510 -27.49 21.27 8.18
N TYR A 511 -26.43 21.76 7.55
CA TYR A 511 -26.11 23.17 7.37
C TYR A 511 -26.55 23.68 6.00
N SER A 512 -27.85 23.77 5.73
CA SER A 512 -28.32 24.36 4.47
C SER A 512 -28.15 25.87 4.41
N SER A 513 -27.40 26.32 3.42
CA SER A 513 -27.44 27.74 3.05
C SER A 513 -28.71 28.05 2.28
N LEU A 514 -29.60 28.87 2.85
CA LEU A 514 -30.83 29.33 2.20
C LEU A 514 -30.60 29.91 0.79
N ALA A 515 -29.42 30.50 0.56
CA ALA A 515 -29.03 31.01 -0.73
C ALA A 515 -28.88 29.93 -1.82
N TYR A 516 -28.47 28.73 -1.40
CA TYR A 516 -28.39 27.57 -2.31
C TYR A 516 -29.73 26.92 -2.56
N LEU A 517 -30.57 26.77 -1.53
CA LEU A 517 -31.88 26.18 -1.66
C LEU A 517 -32.72 26.86 -2.76
N LYS A 518 -32.64 28.19 -2.84
CA LYS A 518 -33.32 29.00 -3.87
C LYS A 518 -32.87 28.71 -5.30
N LYS A 519 -31.63 28.23 -5.49
CA LYS A 519 -31.04 27.94 -6.81
C LYS A 519 -31.25 26.49 -7.28
N LEU A 520 -31.64 25.62 -6.37
CA LEU A 520 -31.78 24.21 -6.69
C LEU A 520 -33.07 23.93 -7.44
N PRO A 521 -33.03 23.04 -8.44
CA PRO A 521 -34.23 22.63 -9.20
C PRO A 521 -34.99 21.54 -8.44
N ILE A 522 -35.66 21.92 -7.35
CA ILE A 522 -36.40 21.03 -6.47
C ILE A 522 -37.90 21.38 -6.47
N ASP A 523 -38.73 20.43 -6.08
CA ASP A 523 -40.18 20.56 -6.07
C ASP A 523 -40.75 20.50 -4.63
N GLY A 524 -39.98 19.97 -3.66
CA GLY A 524 -40.44 19.89 -2.28
C GLY A 524 -39.31 19.58 -1.27
N LEU A 525 -39.69 19.61 0.01
CA LEU A 525 -38.87 19.31 1.16
C LEU A 525 -39.57 18.25 2.03
N LYS A 526 -38.81 17.30 2.58
CA LYS A 526 -39.28 16.36 3.61
C LYS A 526 -38.66 16.78 4.95
N ILE A 527 -39.49 16.98 5.95
CA ILE A 527 -39.07 17.33 7.31
C ILE A 527 -38.74 16.04 8.03
N ASP A 528 -37.52 15.92 8.54
CA ASP A 528 -37.06 14.73 9.26
C ASP A 528 -37.93 14.40 10.46
N LYS A 529 -38.13 13.11 10.68
CA LYS A 529 -38.97 12.55 11.76
C LYS A 529 -38.60 13.04 13.15
N SER A 530 -37.30 13.34 13.42
CA SER A 530 -36.84 13.79 14.74
C SER A 530 -37.55 15.07 15.20
N PHE A 531 -37.80 15.99 14.28
CA PHE A 531 -38.53 17.24 14.58
C PHE A 531 -40.03 17.01 14.82
N ILE A 532 -40.63 16.01 14.17
CA ILE A 532 -42.05 15.71 14.30
C ILE A 532 -42.33 14.91 15.57
N GLN A 533 -41.44 13.99 15.96
CA GLN A 533 -41.57 13.16 17.18
C GLN A 533 -41.53 14.01 18.46
N ASP A 534 -40.79 15.10 18.48
CA ASP A 534 -40.69 16.01 19.62
C ASP A 534 -41.92 16.91 19.82
N ILE A 535 -42.88 16.90 18.86
CA ILE A 535 -44.09 17.68 18.98
C ILE A 535 -45.02 17.01 19.98
N SER A 536 -45.11 17.54 21.20
CA SER A 536 -46.01 17.07 22.25
C SER A 536 -47.24 17.97 22.40
N SER A 537 -48.33 17.40 22.92
CA SER A 537 -49.61 18.11 23.11
C SER A 537 -49.59 19.21 24.18
N ALA A 538 -48.53 19.39 24.93
CA ALA A 538 -48.53 20.19 26.15
C ALA A 538 -47.79 21.54 26.11
N ALA A 539 -46.97 21.83 25.06
CA ALA A 539 -46.31 23.13 24.92
C ALA A 539 -45.82 23.33 23.47
N PHE A 540 -45.74 24.59 23.03
CA PHE A 540 -44.93 24.97 21.85
C PHE A 540 -43.46 24.67 22.19
N THR A 541 -42.95 23.56 21.69
CA THR A 541 -41.56 23.16 21.84
C THR A 541 -40.71 23.90 20.77
N SER A 542 -39.40 24.01 21.01
CA SER A 542 -38.48 24.58 20.03
C SER A 542 -38.55 23.84 18.67
N SER A 543 -38.87 22.53 18.69
CA SER A 543 -39.09 21.71 17.48
C SER A 543 -40.36 22.14 16.72
N ALA A 544 -41.44 22.48 17.40
CA ALA A 544 -42.66 22.98 16.76
C ALA A 544 -42.45 24.33 16.08
N GLU A 545 -41.69 25.25 16.70
CA GLU A 545 -41.33 26.53 16.10
C GLU A 545 -40.45 26.35 14.85
N LEU A 546 -39.51 25.41 14.91
CA LEU A 546 -38.64 25.09 13.77
C LEU A 546 -39.43 24.49 12.62
N VAL A 547 -40.33 23.52 12.88
CA VAL A 547 -41.18 22.93 11.84
C VAL A 547 -42.06 24.00 11.18
N MET A 548 -42.64 24.92 11.96
CA MET A 548 -43.39 26.06 11.45
C MET A 548 -42.53 26.97 10.56
N ALA A 549 -41.29 27.24 10.97
CA ALA A 549 -40.38 28.06 10.19
C ALA A 549 -40.00 27.36 8.85
N ILE A 550 -39.78 26.05 8.87
CA ILE A 550 -39.49 25.25 7.65
C ILE A 550 -40.66 25.28 6.68
N VAL A 551 -41.90 25.03 7.16
CA VAL A 551 -43.09 25.08 6.31
C VAL A 551 -43.28 26.45 5.66
N ASN A 552 -43.16 27.53 6.43
CA ASN A 552 -43.28 28.89 5.92
C ASN A 552 -42.17 29.20 4.89
N LEU A 553 -40.93 28.78 5.15
CA LEU A 553 -39.79 28.96 4.23
C LEU A 553 -40.06 28.25 2.90
N ALA A 554 -40.45 26.98 2.94
CA ALA A 554 -40.75 26.17 1.77
C ALA A 554 -41.87 26.79 0.91
N HIS A 555 -42.98 27.22 1.54
CA HIS A 555 -44.07 27.87 0.83
C HIS A 555 -43.67 29.19 0.19
N ASN A 556 -42.81 30.01 0.85
CA ASN A 556 -42.25 31.21 0.26
C ASN A 556 -41.37 30.93 -0.97
N LEU A 557 -40.76 29.75 -1.03
CA LEU A 557 -39.97 29.23 -2.17
C LEU A 557 -40.87 28.48 -3.19
N ARG A 558 -42.17 28.36 -2.96
CA ARG A 558 -43.13 27.60 -3.75
C ARG A 558 -42.82 26.09 -3.81
N LEU A 559 -42.28 25.56 -2.73
CA LEU A 559 -41.95 24.16 -2.54
C LEU A 559 -43.05 23.48 -1.72
N LYS A 560 -43.36 22.24 -2.02
CA LYS A 560 -44.21 21.38 -1.19
C LYS A 560 -43.47 20.90 0.05
N VAL A 561 -44.23 20.60 1.11
CA VAL A 561 -43.66 20.09 2.36
C VAL A 561 -44.30 18.76 2.72
N VAL A 562 -43.48 17.75 2.96
CA VAL A 562 -43.86 16.44 3.48
C VAL A 562 -43.36 16.31 4.91
N ALA A 563 -44.20 16.02 5.87
CA ALA A 563 -43.81 15.74 7.26
C ALA A 563 -43.64 14.23 7.45
N GLU A 564 -42.47 13.82 7.94
CA GLU A 564 -42.15 12.43 8.21
C GLU A 564 -42.37 12.01 9.67
N GLY A 565 -42.59 10.70 9.87
CA GLY A 565 -42.68 10.13 11.22
C GLY A 565 -43.91 10.57 12.00
N VAL A 566 -45.04 10.87 11.32
CA VAL A 566 -46.30 11.21 11.99
C VAL A 566 -46.93 9.94 12.60
N GLU A 567 -46.99 9.89 13.92
CA GLU A 567 -47.46 8.72 14.68
C GLU A 567 -48.73 8.99 15.46
N THR A 568 -49.07 10.26 15.73
CA THR A 568 -50.21 10.63 16.58
C THR A 568 -51.14 11.65 15.90
N GLU A 569 -52.42 11.59 16.28
CA GLU A 569 -53.43 12.56 15.85
C GLU A 569 -53.07 14.02 16.27
N ASN A 570 -52.36 14.20 17.37
CA ASN A 570 -51.97 15.53 17.82
C ASN A 570 -50.90 16.15 16.89
N GLN A 571 -49.95 15.34 16.43
CA GLN A 571 -48.98 15.75 15.42
C GLN A 571 -49.68 16.15 14.12
N LEU A 572 -50.64 15.33 13.67
CA LEU A 572 -51.41 15.63 12.47
C LEU A 572 -52.24 16.92 12.62
N LYS A 573 -52.88 17.17 13.77
CA LYS A 573 -53.62 18.41 14.03
C LYS A 573 -52.68 19.63 13.99
N PHE A 574 -51.50 19.53 14.55
CA PHE A 574 -50.50 20.60 14.48
C PHE A 574 -50.05 20.86 13.03
N LEU A 575 -49.71 19.81 12.26
CA LEU A 575 -49.32 19.93 10.87
C LEU A 575 -50.41 20.56 10.01
N ARG A 576 -51.70 20.21 10.27
CA ARG A 576 -52.86 20.82 9.62
C ARG A 576 -53.00 22.31 9.97
N PHE A 577 -52.75 22.67 11.24
CA PHE A 577 -52.78 24.05 11.70
C PHE A 577 -51.75 24.92 11.00
N ILE A 578 -50.52 24.42 10.81
CA ILE A 578 -49.41 25.16 10.13
C ILE A 578 -49.49 25.02 8.60
N ARG A 579 -50.55 24.36 8.07
CA ARG A 579 -50.78 24.14 6.63
C ARG A 579 -49.68 23.35 5.94
N CYS A 580 -49.10 22.34 6.58
CA CYS A 580 -48.24 21.38 5.91
C CYS A 580 -49.03 20.65 4.83
N ASP A 581 -48.39 20.38 3.66
CA ASP A 581 -49.08 19.85 2.49
C ASP A 581 -49.34 18.34 2.60
N GLU A 582 -48.29 17.56 2.89
CA GLU A 582 -48.30 16.11 2.85
C GLU A 582 -47.70 15.53 4.16
N ALA A 583 -48.09 14.32 4.51
CA ALA A 583 -47.60 13.62 5.68
C ALA A 583 -47.37 12.14 5.39
N GLN A 584 -46.42 11.58 6.10
CA GLN A 584 -46.06 10.16 6.12
C GLN A 584 -45.73 9.71 7.54
N GLY A 585 -46.18 8.51 7.90
CA GLY A 585 -45.85 7.97 9.23
C GLY A 585 -46.75 6.80 9.60
N TYR A 586 -46.49 6.22 10.77
CA TYR A 586 -47.22 5.03 11.24
C TYR A 586 -48.67 5.29 11.56
N LEU A 587 -49.05 6.54 11.73
CA LEU A 587 -50.45 6.92 11.88
C LEU A 587 -51.28 6.53 10.64
N PHE A 588 -50.70 6.63 9.44
CA PHE A 588 -51.37 6.32 8.16
C PHE A 588 -51.15 4.89 7.70
N GLY A 589 -50.00 4.34 8.03
CA GLY A 589 -49.61 2.96 7.71
C GLY A 589 -48.15 2.69 7.85
N LYS A 590 -47.83 1.44 8.19
CA LYS A 590 -46.43 0.95 8.14
C LYS A 590 -46.11 0.58 6.69
N PRO A 591 -44.79 0.53 6.33
CA PRO A 591 -44.39 0.00 5.04
C PRO A 591 -44.92 -1.42 4.81
N VAL A 592 -45.51 -1.69 3.66
CA VAL A 592 -46.12 -2.97 3.28
C VAL A 592 -45.67 -3.40 1.89
N LEU A 593 -45.77 -4.70 1.59
CA LEU A 593 -45.58 -5.22 0.24
C LEU A 593 -46.58 -4.62 -0.75
N PRO A 594 -46.24 -4.48 -2.07
CA PRO A 594 -47.07 -3.84 -3.08
C PRO A 594 -48.50 -4.42 -3.16
N GLY A 595 -48.63 -5.75 -2.96
CA GLY A 595 -49.93 -6.43 -3.00
C GLY A 595 -50.87 -6.08 -1.84
N MET A 596 -50.28 -5.65 -0.70
CA MET A 596 -51.04 -5.24 0.49
C MET A 596 -51.41 -3.75 0.49
N PHE A 597 -50.77 -2.96 -0.39
CA PHE A 597 -50.99 -1.51 -0.44
C PHE A 597 -52.43 -1.13 -0.80
N ALA A 598 -53.10 -1.95 -1.59
CA ALA A 598 -54.53 -1.76 -1.93
C ALA A 598 -55.47 -1.87 -0.73
N ASN A 599 -55.04 -2.42 0.41
CA ASN A 599 -55.82 -2.49 1.65
C ASN A 599 -55.89 -1.15 2.39
N PHE A 600 -55.04 -0.21 2.06
CA PHE A 600 -55.18 1.17 2.50
C PHE A 600 -56.38 1.77 1.69
N SER A 601 -57.32 2.39 2.36
CA SER A 601 -58.42 3.08 1.69
C SER A 601 -57.87 4.23 0.83
N ILE A 602 -57.68 3.94 -0.46
CA ILE A 602 -57.16 4.89 -1.44
C ILE A 602 -58.25 5.82 -1.92
#